data_c5fbadc06167f299e22838c142c04bff
#
_entry.id   c5fbadc06167f299e22838c142c04bff
#
_cell.length_a   1.000
_cell.length_b   1.000
_cell.length_c   1.000
_cell.angle_alpha   90.00
_cell.angle_beta   90.00
_cell.angle_gamma   90.00
#
_symmetry.space_group_name_H-M   'P 1'
#
loop_
_entity.id
_entity.type
_entity.pdbx_description
1 polymer ?
#
loop_
_entity_poly.entity_id
_entity_poly.type
_entity_poly.pdbx_seq_one_letter_code
_entity_poly.pdbx_strand_id
1 'polypeptide(L)'
;MAIVDDDPRIQELLGAELTDLNQPHCSYSSADALLGDINNSQPGLIFLDVLMPGMSGMECLKHLRQQSFGGAVVMFSALNDAELQQQAEQAGANGWVLKAALFDDVETILRRYLTQS
;
A
#
# COMPACT_ATOMS: atom_id res chain seq x y z
N MET A 1 -5.20 8.50 2.81
CA MET A 1 -4.54 7.19 2.70
C MET A 1 -5.12 6.40 1.54
N ALA A 2 -4.32 5.65 0.82
CA ALA A 2 -4.77 4.84 -0.31
C ALA A 2 -4.47 3.35 -0.06
N ILE A 3 -5.40 2.49 -0.49
CA ILE A 3 -5.27 1.04 -0.45
C ILE A 3 -5.31 0.56 -1.90
N VAL A 4 -4.29 -0.17 -2.33
CA VAL A 4 -4.18 -0.66 -3.71
C VAL A 4 -4.05 -2.18 -3.68
N ASP A 5 -5.11 -2.88 -4.00
CA ASP A 5 -5.18 -4.34 -4.07
C ASP A 5 -6.34 -4.72 -4.97
N ASP A 6 -6.14 -5.71 -5.83
CA ASP A 6 -7.20 -6.23 -6.68
C ASP A 6 -8.17 -7.16 -5.95
N ASP A 7 -7.86 -7.57 -4.71
CA ASP A 7 -8.73 -8.42 -3.90
C ASP A 7 -9.68 -7.56 -3.06
N PRO A 8 -11.01 -7.62 -3.34
CA PRO A 8 -11.96 -6.80 -2.59
C PRO A 8 -12.01 -7.13 -1.10
N ARG A 9 -11.63 -8.34 -0.69
CA ARG A 9 -11.60 -8.71 0.73
C ARG A 9 -10.53 -7.95 1.50
N ILE A 10 -9.39 -7.70 0.87
CA ILE A 10 -8.31 -6.88 1.47
C ILE A 10 -8.76 -5.42 1.57
N GLN A 11 -9.36 -4.91 0.51
CA GLN A 11 -9.90 -3.54 0.52
C GLN A 11 -10.92 -3.35 1.63
N GLU A 12 -11.81 -4.32 1.80
CA GLU A 12 -12.84 -4.26 2.84
C GLU A 12 -12.25 -4.33 4.25
N LEU A 13 -11.30 -5.25 4.46
CA LEU A 13 -10.63 -5.40 5.75
C LEU A 13 -9.91 -4.13 6.18
N LEU A 14 -9.06 -3.60 5.31
CA LEU A 14 -8.30 -2.39 5.61
C LEU A 14 -9.20 -1.17 5.69
N GLY A 15 -10.17 -1.07 4.81
CA GLY A 15 -11.11 0.05 4.79
C GLY A 15 -11.95 0.13 6.06
N ALA A 16 -12.44 -1.01 6.55
CA ALA A 16 -13.22 -1.05 7.78
C ALA A 16 -12.40 -0.58 8.97
N GLU A 17 -11.15 -1.04 9.06
CA GLU A 17 -10.27 -0.64 10.17
C GLU A 17 -9.91 0.84 10.10
N LEU A 18 -9.64 1.36 8.91
CA LEU A 18 -9.36 2.79 8.73
C LEU A 18 -10.57 3.65 9.11
N THR A 19 -11.77 3.19 8.78
CA THR A 19 -13.01 3.88 9.19
C THR A 19 -13.12 3.91 10.71
N ASP A 20 -12.83 2.80 11.38
CA ASP A 20 -12.85 2.73 12.85
C ASP A 20 -11.83 3.66 13.49
N LEU A 21 -10.70 3.90 12.80
CA LEU A 21 -9.65 4.81 13.25
C LEU A 21 -9.91 6.26 12.82
N ASN A 22 -11.05 6.55 12.24
CA ASN A 22 -11.41 7.87 11.69
C ASN A 22 -10.40 8.38 10.66
N GLN A 23 -9.83 7.47 9.87
CA GLN A 23 -8.83 7.81 8.86
C GLN A 23 -9.48 7.82 7.48
N PRO A 24 -9.54 8.99 6.79
CA PRO A 24 -10.03 9.04 5.42
C PRO A 24 -9.16 8.21 4.48
N HIS A 25 -9.79 7.47 3.58
CA HIS A 25 -9.07 6.58 2.67
C HIS A 25 -9.84 6.38 1.36
N CYS A 26 -9.11 5.96 0.33
CA CYS A 26 -9.65 5.52 -0.95
C CYS A 26 -9.05 4.16 -1.30
N SER A 27 -9.81 3.34 -2.00
CA SER A 27 -9.36 2.02 -2.46
C SER A 27 -9.28 1.99 -3.98
N TYR A 28 -8.24 1.35 -4.49
CA TYR A 28 -8.01 1.19 -5.93
C TYR A 28 -7.77 -0.29 -6.22
N SER A 29 -8.33 -0.78 -7.31
CA SER A 29 -8.21 -2.19 -7.69
C SER A 29 -7.03 -2.46 -8.63
N SER A 30 -6.29 -1.42 -9.01
CA SER A 30 -5.13 -1.55 -9.90
C SER A 30 -4.14 -0.41 -9.66
N ALA A 31 -2.90 -0.64 -10.09
CA ALA A 31 -1.88 0.39 -10.06
C ALA A 31 -2.22 1.55 -10.99
N ASP A 32 -2.77 1.25 -12.16
CA ASP A 32 -3.17 2.29 -13.12
C ASP A 32 -4.21 3.23 -12.53
N ALA A 33 -5.18 2.69 -11.79
CA ALA A 33 -6.22 3.49 -11.16
C ALA A 33 -5.61 4.44 -10.12
N LEU A 34 -4.68 3.95 -9.30
CA LEU A 34 -3.98 4.79 -8.33
C LEU A 34 -3.19 5.90 -9.04
N LEU A 35 -2.37 5.53 -10.03
CA LEU A 35 -1.50 6.50 -10.71
C LEU A 35 -2.31 7.56 -11.45
N GLY A 36 -3.47 7.20 -11.97
CA GLY A 36 -4.36 8.16 -12.63
C GLY A 36 -4.99 9.17 -11.68
N ASP A 37 -5.05 8.86 -10.38
CA ASP A 37 -5.69 9.71 -9.38
C ASP A 37 -4.71 10.31 -8.37
N ILE A 38 -3.42 10.00 -8.47
CA ILE A 38 -2.43 10.36 -7.45
C ILE A 38 -2.32 11.86 -7.24
N ASN A 39 -2.44 12.64 -8.30
CA ASN A 39 -2.34 14.10 -8.21
C ASN A 39 -3.57 14.73 -7.55
N ASN A 40 -4.72 14.07 -7.64
CA ASN A 40 -5.95 14.54 -7.03
C ASN A 40 -6.07 14.13 -5.57
N SER A 41 -5.76 12.85 -5.26
CA SER A 41 -5.93 12.31 -3.93
C SER A 41 -4.78 12.65 -2.97
N GLN A 42 -3.56 12.76 -3.48
CA GLN A 42 -2.35 13.11 -2.73
C GLN A 42 -2.27 12.42 -1.37
N PRO A 43 -2.35 11.08 -1.34
CA PRO A 43 -2.35 10.37 -0.06
C PRO A 43 -1.01 10.51 0.66
N GLY A 44 -1.04 10.59 1.99
CA GLY A 44 0.19 10.59 2.78
C GLY A 44 0.78 9.20 2.96
N LEU A 45 -0.03 8.17 2.76
CA LEU A 45 0.37 6.78 2.95
C LEU A 45 -0.37 5.91 1.93
N ILE A 46 0.37 5.02 1.26
CA ILE A 46 -0.19 4.05 0.33
C ILE A 46 0.15 2.64 0.83
N PHE A 47 -0.87 1.79 0.97
CA PHE A 47 -0.69 0.35 1.10
C PHE A 47 -0.81 -0.26 -0.29
N LEU A 48 0.25 -0.91 -0.75
CA LEU A 48 0.38 -1.33 -2.15
C LEU A 48 0.69 -2.82 -2.24
N ASP A 49 -0.23 -3.57 -2.84
CA ASP A 49 -0.04 -5.00 -3.10
C ASP A 49 1.09 -5.21 -4.10
N VAL A 50 1.94 -6.19 -3.82
CA VAL A 50 3.08 -6.52 -4.69
C VAL A 50 2.62 -7.18 -5.99
N LEU A 51 1.65 -8.10 -5.90
CA LEU A 51 1.19 -8.88 -7.06
C LEU A 51 -0.22 -8.47 -7.45
N MET A 52 -0.35 -7.89 -8.64
CA MET A 52 -1.62 -7.51 -9.23
C MET A 52 -1.61 -7.81 -10.72
N PRO A 53 -2.78 -8.08 -11.35
CA PRO A 53 -2.86 -8.17 -12.80
C PRO A 53 -2.47 -6.85 -13.45
N GLY A 54 -1.80 -6.93 -14.60
CA GLY A 54 -1.30 -5.73 -15.29
C GLY A 54 -0.02 -5.22 -14.63
N MET A 55 0.01 -3.94 -14.26
CA MET A 55 1.17 -3.36 -13.60
C MET A 55 1.31 -3.92 -12.18
N SER A 56 2.49 -4.45 -11.86
CA SER A 56 2.78 -4.96 -10.52
C SER A 56 2.96 -3.82 -9.50
N GLY A 57 2.87 -4.17 -8.21
CA GLY A 57 3.15 -3.19 -7.16
C GLY A 57 4.56 -2.64 -7.21
N MET A 58 5.54 -3.47 -7.58
CA MET A 58 6.93 -3.02 -7.71
C MET A 58 7.09 -1.98 -8.81
N GLU A 59 6.44 -2.21 -9.95
CA GLU A 59 6.44 -1.24 -11.05
C GLU A 59 5.75 0.06 -10.63
N CYS A 60 4.63 -0.07 -9.95
CA CYS A 60 3.88 1.08 -9.43
C CYS A 60 4.74 1.92 -8.47
N LEU A 61 5.45 1.27 -7.56
CA LEU A 61 6.36 1.95 -6.63
C LEU A 61 7.42 2.76 -7.38
N LYS A 62 8.01 2.17 -8.42
CA LYS A 62 9.01 2.85 -9.23
C LYS A 62 8.43 4.08 -9.92
N HIS A 63 7.22 3.96 -10.47
CA HIS A 63 6.53 5.10 -11.09
C HIS A 63 6.25 6.21 -10.09
N LEU A 64 5.81 5.87 -8.89
CA LEU A 64 5.55 6.85 -7.85
C LEU A 64 6.80 7.65 -7.50
N ARG A 65 7.92 6.98 -7.32
CA ARG A 65 9.18 7.64 -6.97
C ARG A 65 9.75 8.46 -8.13
N GLN A 66 9.55 8.01 -9.37
CA GLN A 66 9.94 8.78 -10.55
C GLN A 66 9.14 10.08 -10.67
N GLN A 67 7.89 10.09 -10.23
CA GLN A 67 7.04 11.26 -10.20
C GLN A 67 7.25 12.15 -8.98
N SER A 68 8.27 11.84 -8.17
CA SER A 68 8.59 12.57 -6.95
C SER A 68 7.49 12.54 -5.90
N PHE A 69 6.71 11.44 -5.87
CA PHE A 69 5.73 11.25 -4.81
C PHE A 69 6.44 11.13 -3.46
N GLY A 70 6.13 12.04 -2.54
CA GLY A 70 6.84 12.14 -1.25
C GLY A 70 6.17 11.41 -0.09
N GLY A 71 5.03 10.78 -0.29
CA GLY A 71 4.34 10.04 0.76
C GLY A 71 4.98 8.70 1.06
N ALA A 72 4.54 8.06 2.14
CA ALA A 72 5.01 6.73 2.52
C ALA A 72 4.32 5.66 1.65
N VAL A 73 5.09 4.63 1.28
CA VAL A 73 4.57 3.47 0.56
C VAL A 73 4.93 2.22 1.33
N VAL A 74 3.92 1.48 1.76
CA VAL A 74 4.08 0.21 2.45
C VAL A 74 3.61 -0.89 1.52
N MET A 75 4.53 -1.80 1.18
CA MET A 75 4.20 -2.94 0.33
C MET A 75 3.59 -4.04 1.18
N PHE A 76 2.63 -4.77 0.63
CA PHE A 76 2.17 -5.98 1.30
C PHE A 76 2.05 -7.13 0.30
N SER A 77 2.36 -8.35 0.78
CA SER A 77 2.52 -9.52 -0.06
C SER A 77 2.07 -10.78 0.66
N ALA A 78 1.57 -11.74 -0.12
CA ALA A 78 1.30 -13.09 0.38
C ALA A 78 2.60 -13.88 0.59
N LEU A 79 3.71 -13.43 -0.02
CA LEU A 79 4.98 -14.15 -0.02
C LEU A 79 5.99 -13.51 0.92
N ASN A 80 6.68 -14.37 1.69
CA ASN A 80 7.81 -13.94 2.50
C ASN A 80 9.09 -14.11 1.66
N ASP A 81 9.39 -13.11 0.83
CA ASP A 81 10.49 -13.14 -0.12
C ASP A 81 11.49 -12.02 0.22
N ALA A 82 12.62 -12.40 0.83
CA ALA A 82 13.62 -11.45 1.29
C ALA A 82 14.26 -10.67 0.14
N GLU A 83 14.46 -11.31 -1.01
CA GLU A 83 15.03 -10.64 -2.17
C GLU A 83 14.10 -9.57 -2.71
N LEU A 84 12.83 -9.90 -2.84
CA LEU A 84 11.81 -8.96 -3.31
C LEU A 84 11.64 -7.80 -2.32
N GLN A 85 11.68 -8.10 -1.02
CA GLN A 85 11.63 -7.08 0.01
C GLN A 85 12.81 -6.10 -0.10
N GLN A 86 14.01 -6.63 -0.33
CA GLN A 86 15.19 -5.79 -0.52
C GLN A 86 15.07 -4.90 -1.75
N GLN A 87 14.56 -5.45 -2.85
CA GLN A 87 14.31 -4.67 -4.06
C GLN A 87 13.32 -3.54 -3.80
N ALA A 88 12.27 -3.80 -3.02
CA ALA A 88 11.29 -2.79 -2.67
C ALA A 88 11.92 -1.65 -1.85
N GLU A 89 12.74 -1.99 -0.88
CA GLU A 89 13.46 -0.99 -0.07
C GLU A 89 14.35 -0.11 -0.95
N GLN A 90 15.09 -0.72 -1.87
CA GLN A 90 15.96 0.01 -2.80
C GLN A 90 15.16 0.91 -3.75
N ALA A 91 13.94 0.50 -4.08
CA ALA A 91 13.06 1.28 -4.94
C ALA A 91 12.30 2.39 -4.19
N GLY A 92 12.47 2.48 -2.87
CA GLY A 92 11.91 3.56 -2.07
C GLY A 92 10.70 3.19 -1.22
N ALA A 93 10.45 1.90 -0.98
CA ALA A 93 9.38 1.49 -0.07
C ALA A 93 9.75 1.80 1.38
N ASN A 94 8.77 2.22 2.16
CA ASN A 94 8.94 2.55 3.57
C ASN A 94 8.67 1.37 4.49
N GLY A 95 8.03 0.31 3.98
CA GLY A 95 7.75 -0.86 4.78
C GLY A 95 7.32 -2.05 3.92
N TRP A 96 7.31 -3.21 4.56
CA TRP A 96 6.90 -4.47 3.95
C TRP A 96 6.12 -5.27 4.98
N VAL A 97 4.92 -5.69 4.63
CA VAL A 97 4.03 -6.44 5.52
C VAL A 97 3.51 -7.68 4.80
N LEU A 98 3.51 -8.81 5.50
CA LEU A 98 2.89 -10.02 4.98
C LEU A 98 1.38 -9.93 5.12
N LYS A 99 0.64 -10.35 4.10
CA LYS A 99 -0.83 -10.33 4.13
C LYS A 99 -1.40 -11.15 5.29
N ALA A 100 -0.76 -12.26 5.65
CA ALA A 100 -1.18 -13.05 6.80
C ALA A 100 -1.16 -12.24 8.10
N ALA A 101 -0.16 -11.39 8.29
CA ALA A 101 -0.08 -10.52 9.46
C ALA A 101 -1.17 -9.47 9.49
N LEU A 102 -1.61 -8.99 8.32
CA LEU A 102 -2.73 -8.05 8.25
C LEU A 102 -4.02 -8.62 8.82
N PHE A 103 -4.29 -9.91 8.55
CA PHE A 103 -5.48 -10.55 9.09
C PHE A 103 -5.40 -10.77 10.60
N ASP A 104 -4.19 -10.93 11.13
CA ASP A 104 -3.98 -11.19 12.56
C ASP A 104 -4.01 -9.91 13.40
N ASP A 105 -3.46 -8.80 12.90
CA ASP A 105 -3.30 -7.58 13.71
C ASP A 105 -3.24 -6.33 12.85
N VAL A 106 -4.30 -6.09 12.09
CA VAL A 106 -4.38 -4.94 11.18
C VAL A 106 -4.28 -3.62 11.92
N GLU A 107 -4.88 -3.51 13.11
CA GLU A 107 -4.88 -2.27 13.88
C GLU A 107 -3.47 -1.83 14.27
N THR A 108 -2.68 -2.74 14.82
CA THR A 108 -1.30 -2.44 15.22
C THR A 108 -0.45 -2.03 14.02
N ILE A 109 -0.61 -2.73 12.90
CA ILE A 109 0.13 -2.42 11.68
C ILE A 109 -0.23 -1.02 11.17
N LEU A 110 -1.51 -0.71 11.09
CA LEU A 110 -1.96 0.60 10.63
C LEU A 110 -1.48 1.72 11.56
N ARG A 111 -1.58 1.53 12.87
CA ARG A 111 -1.13 2.53 13.83
C ARG A 111 0.37 2.81 13.71
N ARG A 112 1.16 1.77 13.46
CA ARG A 112 2.62 1.93 13.27
C ARG A 112 2.93 2.92 12.16
N TYR A 113 2.24 2.81 11.02
CA TYR A 113 2.53 3.65 9.86
C TYR A 113 1.82 5.00 9.89
N LEU A 114 0.64 5.08 10.48
CA LEU A 114 -0.09 6.34 10.61
C LEU A 114 0.59 7.33 11.55
N THR A 115 1.27 6.84 12.59
CA THR A 115 1.94 7.70 13.57
C THR A 115 3.29 8.23 13.10
N GLN A 116 3.76 7.82 11.93
CA GLN A 116 5.05 8.28 11.37
C GLN A 116 4.92 9.52 10.49
N SER A 117 3.73 10.01 10.31
CA SER A 117 3.48 11.17 9.45
C SER A 117 3.84 12.49 10.12
#